data_2ea4d4e4f2a5b175358fe5fd2bf5265c
#
_entry.id   2ea4d4e4f2a5b175358fe5fd2bf5265c
#
_cell.length_a   1.000
_cell.length_b   1.000
_cell.length_c   1.000
_cell.angle_alpha   90.00
_cell.angle_beta   90.00
_cell.angle_gamma   90.00
#
_symmetry.space_group_name_H-M   'P 1'
#
loop_
_entity.id
_entity.type
_entity.pdbx_description
1 polymer ?
#
loop_
_entity_poly.entity_id
_entity_poly.type
_entity_poly.pdbx_seq_one_letter_code
_entity_poly.pdbx_strand_id
1 'polypeptide(L)'
;IIGIDVDIRKHNKKAIKAHEMYKNIEMYEGSSTEKNILVKIKKHIKKNDKVLVILDSNHSTSHVFNELTAYSKLVTKNSYIVACDGIQKNFNGAPRSKHDWKTNNPLTAIKNFLKINKNFIISNKNFVFNESKLDVNHVTYWPNAYLKKLR
;
A
#
# COMPACT_ATOMS: atom_id res chain seq x y z
N ILE A 1 -5.43 10.30 -9.72
CA ILE A 1 -4.88 9.83 -8.43
C ILE A 1 -5.95 10.05 -7.38
N ILE A 2 -6.16 9.05 -6.50
CA ILE A 2 -7.02 9.19 -5.33
C ILE A 2 -6.13 9.00 -4.10
N GLY A 3 -6.06 10.00 -3.24
CA GLY A 3 -5.35 9.96 -1.96
C GLY A 3 -6.33 9.87 -0.80
N ILE A 4 -5.96 9.13 0.24
CA ILE A 4 -6.75 8.98 1.46
C ILE A 4 -5.82 9.19 2.64
N ASP A 5 -6.22 10.03 3.57
CA ASP A 5 -5.49 10.25 4.82
C ASP A 5 -6.49 10.54 5.94
N VAL A 6 -6.17 10.11 7.15
CA VAL A 6 -7.01 10.40 8.34
C VAL A 6 -6.98 11.88 8.74
N ASP A 7 -5.90 12.59 8.39
CA ASP A 7 -5.70 14.01 8.68
C ASP A 7 -4.92 14.68 7.54
N ILE A 8 -5.63 15.26 6.59
CA ILE A 8 -4.99 16.03 5.52
C ILE A 8 -4.69 17.44 6.04
N ARG A 9 -3.48 17.64 6.51
CA ARG A 9 -3.02 18.89 7.10
C ARG A 9 -3.22 20.09 6.17
N LYS A 10 -3.55 21.27 6.74
CA LYS A 10 -3.85 22.50 5.96
C LYS A 10 -2.78 22.87 4.95
N HIS A 11 -1.49 22.77 5.32
CA HIS A 11 -0.40 23.07 4.40
C HIS A 11 -0.29 22.07 3.25
N ASN A 12 -0.55 20.77 3.48
CA ASN A 12 -0.61 19.74 2.44
C ASN A 12 -1.79 20.01 1.49
N LYS A 13 -2.98 20.33 2.02
CA LYS A 13 -4.13 20.74 1.19
C LYS A 13 -3.79 21.91 0.29
N LYS A 14 -3.09 22.93 0.82
CA LYS A 14 -2.65 24.11 0.04
C LYS A 14 -1.65 23.71 -1.06
N ALA A 15 -0.64 22.92 -0.73
CA ALA A 15 0.36 22.44 -1.69
C ALA A 15 -0.25 21.61 -2.82
N ILE A 16 -1.14 20.67 -2.48
CA ILE A 16 -1.84 19.84 -3.48
C ILE A 16 -2.70 20.69 -4.40
N LYS A 17 -3.44 21.67 -3.85
CA LYS A 17 -4.28 22.59 -4.66
C LYS A 17 -3.47 23.48 -5.60
N ALA A 18 -2.24 23.83 -5.23
CA ALA A 18 -1.33 24.63 -6.04
C ALA A 18 -0.57 23.83 -7.10
N HIS A 19 -0.63 22.50 -7.05
CA HIS A 19 0.10 21.64 -7.98
C HIS A 19 -0.55 21.65 -9.36
N GLU A 20 0.24 21.69 -10.42
CA GLU A 20 -0.24 21.70 -11.81
C GLU A 20 -1.16 20.52 -12.16
N MET A 21 -0.90 19.36 -11.54
CA MET A 21 -1.70 18.13 -11.72
C MET A 21 -2.93 18.06 -10.82
N TYR A 22 -3.26 19.13 -10.07
CA TYR A 22 -4.37 19.12 -9.11
C TYR A 22 -5.68 18.60 -9.69
N LYS A 23 -5.99 18.94 -10.94
CA LYS A 23 -7.19 18.45 -11.64
C LYS A 23 -7.29 16.92 -11.73
N ASN A 24 -6.18 16.21 -11.54
CA ASN A 24 -6.10 14.74 -11.58
C ASN A 24 -5.98 14.12 -10.17
N ILE A 25 -6.10 14.93 -9.11
CA ILE A 25 -5.91 14.49 -7.73
C ILE A 25 -7.21 14.69 -6.97
N GLU A 26 -7.75 13.61 -6.45
CA GLU A 26 -8.89 13.61 -5.52
C GLU A 26 -8.40 13.18 -4.13
N MET A 27 -8.80 13.93 -3.08
CA MET A 27 -8.37 13.64 -1.71
C MET A 27 -9.58 13.40 -0.82
N TYR A 28 -9.54 12.30 -0.07
CA TYR A 28 -10.55 11.97 0.94
C TYR A 28 -9.92 11.94 2.34
N GLU A 29 -10.51 12.67 3.27
CA GLU A 29 -10.14 12.62 4.68
C GLU A 29 -10.99 11.58 5.40
N GLY A 30 -10.33 10.63 6.06
CA GLY A 30 -10.94 9.51 6.76
C GLY A 30 -10.04 8.28 6.77
N SER A 31 -10.50 7.23 7.47
CA SER A 31 -9.75 5.97 7.50
C SER A 31 -9.90 5.21 6.18
N SER A 32 -8.77 4.70 5.67
CA SER A 32 -8.71 3.87 4.45
C SER A 32 -9.61 2.62 4.51
N THR A 33 -9.92 2.14 5.71
CA THR A 33 -10.77 0.94 5.92
C THR A 33 -12.26 1.26 6.09
N GLU A 34 -12.65 2.53 6.10
CA GLU A 34 -14.05 2.92 6.21
C GLU A 34 -14.87 2.60 4.97
N LYS A 35 -16.07 2.05 5.17
CA LYS A 35 -16.97 1.66 4.08
C LYS A 35 -17.37 2.84 3.19
N ASN A 36 -17.64 4.01 3.78
CA ASN A 36 -18.02 5.22 3.05
C ASN A 36 -16.89 5.71 2.12
N ILE A 37 -15.63 5.65 2.57
CA ILE A 37 -14.44 5.96 1.75
C ILE A 37 -14.34 4.99 0.57
N LEU A 38 -14.45 3.69 0.82
CA LEU A 38 -14.43 2.67 -0.23
C LEU A 38 -15.55 2.85 -1.28
N VAL A 39 -16.74 3.26 -0.84
CA VAL A 39 -17.86 3.57 -1.75
C VAL A 39 -17.54 4.78 -2.63
N LYS A 40 -16.96 5.85 -2.05
CA LYS A 40 -16.55 7.03 -2.81
C LYS A 40 -15.50 6.67 -3.86
N ILE A 41 -14.44 5.94 -3.47
CA ILE A 41 -13.38 5.52 -4.39
C ILE A 41 -13.93 4.73 -5.58
N LYS A 42 -14.82 3.77 -5.32
CA LYS A 42 -15.41 2.94 -6.37
C LYS A 42 -16.12 3.75 -7.45
N LYS A 43 -16.72 4.91 -7.12
CA LYS A 43 -17.39 5.77 -8.09
C LYS A 43 -16.45 6.39 -9.12
N HIS A 44 -15.16 6.51 -8.79
CA HIS A 44 -14.15 7.06 -9.71
C HIS A 44 -13.57 6.01 -10.67
N ILE A 45 -13.71 4.72 -10.36
CA ILE A 45 -13.12 3.66 -11.16
C ILE A 45 -14.05 3.30 -12.31
N LYS A 46 -13.57 3.47 -13.54
CA LYS A 46 -14.28 3.14 -14.77
C LYS A 46 -13.93 1.72 -15.24
N LYS A 47 -14.76 1.13 -16.07
CA LYS A 47 -14.64 -0.26 -16.57
C LYS A 47 -13.27 -0.60 -17.17
N ASN A 48 -12.64 0.36 -17.84
CA ASN A 48 -11.37 0.15 -18.55
C ASN A 48 -10.15 0.70 -17.82
N ASP A 49 -10.33 1.20 -16.60
CA ASP A 49 -9.21 1.75 -15.84
C ASP A 49 -8.24 0.65 -15.40
N LYS A 50 -6.95 0.99 -15.43
CA LYS A 50 -5.89 0.21 -14.79
C LYS A 50 -5.66 0.72 -13.38
N VAL A 51 -6.07 -0.04 -12.40
CA VAL A 51 -6.01 0.36 -10.98
C VAL A 51 -4.79 -0.25 -10.31
N LEU A 52 -3.90 0.60 -9.82
CA LEU A 52 -2.82 0.31 -8.88
C LEU A 52 -3.21 0.86 -7.51
N VAL A 53 -2.90 0.13 -6.45
CA VAL A 53 -3.10 0.59 -5.07
C VAL A 53 -1.77 0.59 -4.31
N ILE A 54 -1.52 1.64 -3.53
CA ILE A 54 -0.37 1.75 -2.62
C ILE A 54 -0.93 1.94 -1.21
N LEU A 55 -0.54 1.06 -0.29
CA LEU A 55 -0.93 1.08 1.12
C LEU A 55 0.24 1.57 1.95
N ASP A 56 0.15 2.81 2.42
CA ASP A 56 1.19 3.51 3.18
C ASP A 56 0.56 4.30 4.33
N SER A 57 -0.29 3.63 5.10
CA SER A 57 -1.07 4.24 6.18
C SER A 57 -0.61 3.75 7.56
N ASN A 58 -1.41 2.94 8.23
CA ASN A 58 -1.09 2.29 9.49
C ASN A 58 -0.48 0.91 9.22
N HIS A 59 0.74 0.68 9.71
CA HIS A 59 1.53 -0.51 9.42
C HIS A 59 1.29 -1.69 10.37
N SER A 60 0.20 -1.67 11.16
CA SER A 60 -0.18 -2.84 11.96
C SER A 60 -0.71 -3.97 11.08
N THR A 61 -0.45 -5.21 11.48
CA THR A 61 -0.91 -6.41 10.74
C THR A 61 -2.41 -6.38 10.46
N SER A 62 -3.22 -6.03 11.46
CA SER A 62 -4.67 -6.00 11.32
C SER A 62 -5.14 -4.94 10.33
N HIS A 63 -4.58 -3.72 10.40
CA HIS A 63 -4.96 -2.63 9.52
C HIS A 63 -4.59 -2.93 8.07
N VAL A 64 -3.33 -3.30 7.81
CA VAL A 64 -2.85 -3.64 6.45
C VAL A 64 -3.61 -4.85 5.88
N PHE A 65 -3.94 -5.86 6.72
CA PHE A 65 -4.77 -6.99 6.27
C PHE A 65 -6.17 -6.55 5.84
N ASN A 66 -6.80 -5.65 6.59
CA ASN A 66 -8.10 -5.10 6.24
C ASN A 66 -8.04 -4.26 4.95
N GLU A 67 -7.00 -3.44 4.78
CA GLU A 67 -6.77 -2.71 3.53
C GLU A 67 -6.56 -3.67 2.36
N LEU A 68 -5.66 -4.65 2.48
CA LEU A 68 -5.43 -5.66 1.44
C LEU A 68 -6.74 -6.35 1.04
N THR A 69 -7.56 -6.72 2.01
CA THR A 69 -8.85 -7.38 1.77
C THR A 69 -9.84 -6.46 1.04
N ALA A 70 -9.92 -5.20 1.43
CA ALA A 70 -10.84 -4.25 0.84
C ALA A 70 -10.41 -3.82 -0.56
N TYR A 71 -9.15 -3.39 -0.72
CA TYR A 71 -8.62 -2.80 -1.94
C TYR A 71 -8.24 -3.82 -3.02
N SER A 72 -7.96 -5.07 -2.66
CA SER A 72 -7.70 -6.13 -3.64
C SER A 72 -8.82 -6.31 -4.67
N LYS A 73 -10.06 -5.96 -4.28
CA LYS A 73 -11.24 -6.00 -5.15
C LYS A 73 -11.21 -4.90 -6.22
N LEU A 74 -10.49 -3.82 -5.98
CA LEU A 74 -10.38 -2.66 -6.87
C LEU A 74 -9.22 -2.80 -7.86
N VAL A 75 -8.15 -3.49 -7.47
CA VAL A 75 -6.98 -3.72 -8.32
C VAL A 75 -7.39 -4.49 -9.57
N THR A 76 -6.94 -4.06 -10.74
CA THR A 76 -7.24 -4.73 -12.00
C THR A 76 -6.25 -5.87 -12.28
N LYS A 77 -6.66 -6.83 -13.12
CA LYS A 77 -5.79 -7.93 -13.57
C LYS A 77 -4.46 -7.40 -14.11
N ASN A 78 -3.37 -8.08 -13.77
CA ASN A 78 -1.98 -7.70 -14.10
C ASN A 78 -1.51 -6.36 -13.51
N SER A 79 -2.28 -5.75 -12.61
CA SER A 79 -1.86 -4.61 -11.81
C SER A 79 -1.43 -5.07 -10.41
N TYR A 80 -1.10 -4.11 -9.54
CA TYR A 80 -0.48 -4.38 -8.26
C TYR A 80 -1.25 -3.73 -7.11
N ILE A 81 -1.17 -4.35 -5.93
CA ILE A 81 -1.34 -3.70 -4.65
C ILE A 81 0.01 -3.75 -3.93
N VAL A 82 0.49 -2.61 -3.46
CA VAL A 82 1.78 -2.46 -2.80
C VAL A 82 1.53 -2.15 -1.33
N ALA A 83 2.08 -2.98 -0.44
CA ALA A 83 2.01 -2.75 1.00
C ALA A 83 3.39 -2.29 1.50
N CYS A 84 3.48 -1.01 1.87
CA CYS A 84 4.72 -0.36 2.25
C CYS A 84 5.27 -0.82 3.61
N ASP A 85 6.49 -0.44 3.91
CA ASP A 85 7.16 -0.51 5.22
C ASP A 85 7.25 -1.90 5.88
N GLY A 86 7.26 -2.96 5.08
CA GLY A 86 7.49 -4.33 5.56
C GLY A 86 8.81 -4.52 6.32
N ILE A 87 9.78 -3.64 6.10
CA ILE A 87 11.08 -3.64 6.80
C ILE A 87 10.93 -3.45 8.32
N GLN A 88 9.82 -2.93 8.82
CA GLN A 88 9.56 -2.76 10.25
C GLN A 88 9.79 -4.05 11.05
N LYS A 89 9.52 -5.20 10.45
CA LYS A 89 9.80 -6.50 11.06
C LYS A 89 11.25 -6.64 11.56
N ASN A 90 12.19 -6.06 10.83
CA ASN A 90 13.63 -6.17 11.10
C ASN A 90 14.13 -5.11 12.09
N PHE A 91 13.30 -4.09 12.38
CA PHE A 91 13.65 -3.00 13.31
C PHE A 91 13.07 -3.17 14.70
N ASN A 92 12.60 -4.37 15.06
CA ASN A 92 12.18 -4.66 16.42
C ASN A 92 13.37 -4.44 17.38
N GLY A 93 13.18 -3.57 18.39
CA GLY A 93 14.24 -3.18 19.33
C GLY A 93 15.08 -1.96 18.90
N ALA A 94 14.89 -1.42 17.70
CA ALA A 94 15.53 -0.16 17.28
C ALA A 94 14.90 1.05 18.00
N PRO A 95 15.60 2.21 18.08
CA PRO A 95 15.01 3.44 18.58
C PRO A 95 13.69 3.77 17.86
N ARG A 96 12.64 4.11 18.63
CA ARG A 96 11.28 4.40 18.15
C ARG A 96 10.50 3.20 17.60
N SER A 97 11.05 1.97 17.63
CA SER A 97 10.29 0.78 17.28
C SER A 97 9.27 0.42 18.38
N LYS A 98 8.24 -0.33 17.97
CA LYS A 98 7.31 -0.94 18.93
C LYS A 98 7.78 -2.36 19.25
N HIS A 99 7.55 -2.82 20.48
CA HIS A 99 7.94 -4.15 20.92
C HIS A 99 7.33 -5.31 20.13
N ASP A 100 6.20 -5.05 19.48
CA ASP A 100 5.44 -6.05 18.72
C ASP A 100 5.79 -6.09 17.22
N TRP A 101 6.67 -5.22 16.71
CA TRP A 101 6.99 -5.14 15.28
C TRP A 101 7.51 -6.44 14.67
N LYS A 102 8.06 -7.33 15.48
CA LYS A 102 8.50 -8.67 15.04
C LYS A 102 7.33 -9.47 14.44
N THR A 103 6.13 -9.30 14.95
CA THR A 103 4.90 -10.03 14.54
C THR A 103 3.83 -9.13 14.00
N ASN A 104 3.73 -7.89 14.48
CA ASN A 104 2.74 -6.89 14.10
C ASN A 104 3.32 -5.93 13.06
N ASN A 105 3.27 -6.29 11.80
CA ASN A 105 3.91 -5.57 10.69
C ASN A 105 3.24 -5.91 9.35
N PRO A 106 3.50 -5.14 8.27
CA PRO A 106 2.92 -5.37 6.95
C PRO A 106 3.26 -6.72 6.32
N LEU A 107 4.46 -7.28 6.53
CA LEU A 107 4.82 -8.60 5.99
C LEU A 107 3.95 -9.71 6.57
N THR A 108 3.60 -9.63 7.84
CA THR A 108 2.67 -10.57 8.48
C THR A 108 1.28 -10.46 7.87
N ALA A 109 0.82 -9.24 7.59
CA ALA A 109 -0.45 -9.00 6.91
C ALA A 109 -0.46 -9.59 5.49
N ILE A 110 0.59 -9.35 4.71
CA ILE A 110 0.77 -9.92 3.36
C ILE A 110 0.70 -11.44 3.41
N LYS A 111 1.46 -12.07 4.31
CA LYS A 111 1.46 -13.54 4.47
C LYS A 111 0.06 -14.09 4.77
N ASN A 112 -0.68 -13.43 5.67
CA ASN A 112 -2.03 -13.84 6.03
C ASN A 112 -3.02 -13.64 4.87
N PHE A 113 -2.92 -12.52 4.16
CA PHE A 113 -3.75 -12.24 2.98
C PHE A 113 -3.54 -13.28 1.88
N LEU A 114 -2.30 -13.64 1.56
CA LEU A 114 -1.99 -14.62 0.50
C LEU A 114 -2.39 -16.07 0.86
N LYS A 115 -2.60 -16.38 2.14
CA LYS A 115 -3.17 -17.67 2.54
C LYS A 115 -4.61 -17.83 2.06
N ILE A 116 -5.40 -16.75 2.10
CA ILE A 116 -6.83 -16.76 1.80
C ILE A 116 -7.17 -16.24 0.40
N ASN A 117 -6.28 -15.46 -0.21
CA ASN A 117 -6.53 -14.88 -1.54
C ASN A 117 -5.48 -15.37 -2.56
N LYS A 118 -5.85 -16.38 -3.33
CA LYS A 118 -4.99 -17.02 -4.36
C LYS A 118 -4.96 -16.25 -5.69
N ASN A 119 -5.67 -15.13 -5.79
CA ASN A 119 -5.64 -14.28 -6.98
C ASN A 119 -4.44 -13.35 -7.02
N PHE A 120 -3.60 -13.34 -5.99
CA PHE A 120 -2.42 -12.52 -5.88
C PHE A 120 -1.18 -13.36 -5.62
N ILE A 121 -0.04 -12.89 -6.14
CA ILE A 121 1.30 -13.44 -5.88
C ILE A 121 2.25 -12.29 -5.53
N ILE A 122 3.29 -12.59 -4.75
CA ILE A 122 4.41 -11.68 -4.59
C ILE A 122 5.15 -11.64 -5.93
N SER A 123 5.35 -10.43 -6.45
CA SER A 123 6.08 -10.19 -7.69
C SER A 123 7.06 -9.05 -7.47
N ASN A 124 8.18 -9.37 -6.85
CA ASN A 124 9.27 -8.42 -6.68
C ASN A 124 9.79 -8.01 -8.05
N LYS A 125 10.00 -6.70 -8.24
CA LYS A 125 10.66 -6.22 -9.45
C LYS A 125 12.14 -6.51 -9.37
N ASN A 126 12.72 -7.02 -10.47
CA ASN A 126 14.16 -7.09 -10.63
C ASN A 126 14.71 -5.66 -10.77
N PHE A 127 15.83 -5.38 -10.13
CA PHE A 127 16.57 -4.16 -10.42
C PHE A 127 17.11 -4.24 -11.84
N VAL A 128 16.77 -3.25 -12.66
CA VAL A 128 17.28 -3.13 -14.02
C VAL A 128 18.77 -2.79 -14.00
N PHE A 129 19.21 -2.04 -12.99
CA PHE A 129 20.61 -1.68 -12.76
C PHE A 129 20.99 -2.07 -11.33
N ASN A 130 21.80 -3.08 -11.16
CA ASN A 130 22.37 -3.50 -9.89
C ASN A 130 23.90 -3.49 -9.97
N GLU A 131 24.48 -2.31 -10.01
CA GLU A 131 25.94 -2.12 -10.04
C GLU A 131 26.61 -2.58 -8.75
N SER A 132 25.90 -2.50 -7.63
CA SER A 132 26.41 -2.90 -6.32
C SER A 132 26.43 -4.41 -6.08
N LYS A 133 25.76 -5.20 -6.91
CA LYS A 133 25.53 -6.65 -6.72
C LYS A 133 24.88 -7.02 -5.37
N LEU A 134 24.28 -6.05 -4.68
CA LEU A 134 23.58 -6.31 -3.44
C LEU A 134 22.28 -7.08 -3.69
N ASP A 135 21.91 -7.95 -2.74
CA ASP A 135 20.61 -8.62 -2.79
C ASP A 135 19.50 -7.57 -2.71
N VAL A 136 18.59 -7.65 -3.68
CA VAL A 136 17.40 -6.80 -3.81
C VAL A 136 16.61 -6.68 -2.49
N ASN A 137 16.56 -7.77 -1.73
CA ASN A 137 15.82 -7.82 -0.47
C ASN A 137 16.49 -7.04 0.67
N HIS A 138 17.75 -6.64 0.51
CA HIS A 138 18.51 -5.93 1.54
C HIS A 138 18.52 -4.40 1.37
N VAL A 139 18.05 -3.88 0.25
CA VAL A 139 18.09 -2.44 -0.09
C VAL A 139 16.72 -1.82 -0.31
N THR A 140 15.67 -2.41 0.24
CA THR A 140 14.31 -1.87 0.13
C THR A 140 13.65 -1.72 1.49
N TYR A 141 12.93 -0.61 1.68
CA TYR A 141 12.00 -0.45 2.81
C TYR A 141 10.75 -1.32 2.67
N TRP A 142 10.50 -1.85 1.47
CA TRP A 142 9.28 -2.56 1.09
C TRP A 142 9.56 -3.99 0.63
N PRO A 143 10.17 -4.85 1.46
CA PRO A 143 10.43 -6.22 1.08
C PRO A 143 9.11 -6.97 0.84
N ASN A 144 9.03 -7.72 -0.26
CA ASN A 144 7.85 -8.50 -0.64
C ASN A 144 6.53 -7.71 -0.74
N ALA A 145 6.61 -6.40 -0.95
CA ALA A 145 5.47 -5.48 -0.92
C ALA A 145 4.58 -5.56 -2.17
N TYR A 146 5.14 -5.96 -3.30
CA TYR A 146 4.47 -5.91 -4.60
C TYR A 146 3.63 -7.16 -4.83
N LEU A 147 2.33 -7.05 -4.66
CA LEU A 147 1.38 -8.14 -4.88
C LEU A 147 0.70 -7.95 -6.23
N LYS A 148 1.06 -8.79 -7.21
CA LYS A 148 0.48 -8.77 -8.56
C LYS A 148 -0.83 -9.53 -8.59
N LYS A 149 -1.88 -8.94 -9.16
CA LYS A 149 -3.16 -9.60 -9.39
C LYS A 149 -3.12 -10.48 -10.65
N LEU A 150 -3.48 -11.73 -10.51
CA LEU A 150 -3.49 -12.73 -11.61
C LEU A 150 -4.86 -12.81 -12.32
N ARG A 151 -5.96 -12.66 -11.55
CA ARG A 151 -7.34 -12.82 -12.04
C ARG A 151 -8.25 -11.72 -11.55
#